data_3b5e4f547107b747063093ff7999f8cd
#
_entry.id   3b5e4f547107b747063093ff7999f8cd
#
_cell.length_a   1.000
_cell.length_b   1.000
_cell.length_c   1.000
_cell.angle_alpha   90.00
_cell.angle_beta   90.00
_cell.angle_gamma   90.00
#
_symmetry.space_group_name_H-M   'P 1'
#
loop_
_entity.id
_entity.type
_entity.pdbx_description
1 polymer ?
#
loop_
_entity_poly.entity_id
_entity_poly.type
_entity_poly.pdbx_seq_one_letter_code
_entity_poly.pdbx_strand_id
1 'polypeptide(L)'
;MSDIHSLLVAAILGVVEGLTEFLPVSSTGHMIIVGHLLGFEGDTANTFEVVIQLGSILAVVVMFWRRLFGLLGIHFGKPPAHEGQGSGRLSLIHILLGMIPAVVMGLIFHDTIKSLFNPVNVMYALIVGGVLLIAAEVLKPKQPRAVGIDDMTYRQAFVIGCFQCLALWPGFSRSGATISGGMLMGVSRYAASEFSFLLAVPMMMGATVLDVYKSIGFLNMGDVPMFAVGFVMAFIVALIAIKTFLQLIKRISFIPFAIYRFIVAAAVYVVFF
;
A
#
# COMPACT_ATOMS: atom_id res chain seq x y z
N MET A 1 21.38 19.99 -14.15
CA MET A 1 21.88 19.84 -12.77
C MET A 1 20.66 19.96 -11.87
N SER A 2 20.31 18.90 -11.15
CA SER A 2 19.23 18.96 -10.15
C SER A 2 19.61 19.99 -9.09
N ASP A 3 18.77 20.97 -8.87
CA ASP A 3 18.93 21.97 -7.83
C ASP A 3 18.83 21.29 -6.45
N ILE A 4 19.58 21.76 -5.45
CA ILE A 4 19.51 21.25 -4.08
C ILE A 4 18.08 21.24 -3.56
N HIS A 5 17.28 22.23 -3.96
CA HIS A 5 15.86 22.29 -3.63
C HIS A 5 15.08 21.07 -4.15
N SER A 6 15.26 20.69 -5.41
CA SER A 6 14.56 19.50 -5.97
C SER A 6 14.95 18.18 -5.30
N LEU A 7 16.21 18.06 -4.88
CA LEU A 7 16.68 16.90 -4.11
C LEU A 7 16.08 16.85 -2.70
N LEU A 8 15.92 18.00 -2.03
CA LEU A 8 15.27 18.08 -0.73
C LEU A 8 13.77 17.73 -0.83
N VAL A 9 13.08 18.26 -1.84
CA VAL A 9 11.68 17.91 -2.12
C VAL A 9 11.56 16.40 -2.35
N ALA A 10 12.42 15.82 -3.17
CA ALA A 10 12.43 14.38 -3.44
C ALA A 10 12.67 13.55 -2.17
N ALA A 11 13.59 13.99 -1.31
CA ALA A 11 13.86 13.31 -0.05
C ALA A 11 12.65 13.35 0.89
N ILE A 12 12.00 14.52 1.03
CA ILE A 12 10.80 14.67 1.87
C ILE A 12 9.67 13.77 1.35
N LEU A 13 9.37 13.82 0.05
CA LEU A 13 8.32 12.98 -0.56
C LEU A 13 8.64 11.49 -0.44
N GLY A 14 9.91 11.09 -0.61
CA GLY A 14 10.35 9.72 -0.37
C GLY A 14 10.13 9.26 1.08
N VAL A 15 10.39 10.14 2.06
CA VAL A 15 10.10 9.86 3.47
C VAL A 15 8.60 9.68 3.69
N VAL A 16 7.78 10.58 3.16
CA VAL A 16 6.32 10.52 3.29
C VAL A 16 5.77 9.24 2.68
N GLU A 17 6.18 8.90 1.46
CA GLU A 17 5.80 7.68 0.77
C GLU A 17 6.18 6.43 1.58
N GLY A 18 7.46 6.33 1.99
CA GLY A 18 7.96 5.18 2.75
C GLY A 18 7.26 4.99 4.10
N LEU A 19 6.86 6.07 4.77
CA LEU A 19 6.12 6.01 6.04
C LEU A 19 4.68 5.57 5.84
N THR A 20 4.02 5.98 4.76
CA THR A 20 2.56 5.93 4.66
C THR A 20 2.02 4.84 3.74
N GLU A 21 2.84 4.29 2.82
CA GLU A 21 2.37 3.32 1.82
C GLU A 21 1.83 2.03 2.44
N PHE A 22 2.51 1.50 3.44
CA PHE A 22 2.13 0.22 4.07
C PHE A 22 1.24 0.39 5.30
N LEU A 23 1.19 1.58 5.87
CA LEU A 23 0.27 1.91 6.95
C LEU A 23 -1.14 2.14 6.37
N PRO A 24 -2.20 1.80 7.11
CA PRO A 24 -3.57 2.00 6.61
C PRO A 24 -4.03 3.47 6.73
N VAL A 25 -3.18 4.41 6.27
CA VAL A 25 -3.40 5.87 6.41
C VAL A 25 -3.51 6.62 5.07
N SER A 26 -3.26 5.94 3.94
CA SER A 26 -3.26 6.49 2.58
C SER A 26 -2.05 7.35 2.23
N SER A 27 -1.08 6.77 1.54
CA SER A 27 0.05 7.52 0.95
C SER A 27 -0.43 8.62 0.00
N THR A 28 -1.39 8.33 -0.88
CA THR A 28 -1.98 9.31 -1.81
C THR A 28 -2.51 10.56 -1.10
N GLY A 29 -3.20 10.40 0.05
CA GLY A 29 -3.69 11.54 0.82
C GLY A 29 -2.57 12.43 1.35
N HIS A 30 -1.43 11.85 1.73
CA HIS A 30 -0.27 12.59 2.21
C HIS A 30 0.51 13.22 1.06
N MET A 31 0.71 12.47 -0.04
CA MET A 31 1.44 12.95 -1.21
C MET A 31 0.77 14.18 -1.83
N ILE A 32 -0.56 14.18 -1.92
CA ILE A 32 -1.33 15.32 -2.46
C ILE A 32 -1.14 16.58 -1.60
N ILE A 33 -1.14 16.45 -0.26
CA ILE A 33 -0.94 17.59 0.65
C ILE A 33 0.51 18.09 0.55
N VAL A 34 1.47 17.18 0.71
CA VAL A 34 2.89 17.55 0.78
C VAL A 34 3.39 18.03 -0.56
N GLY A 35 2.97 17.39 -1.67
CA GLY A 35 3.29 17.85 -3.03
C GLY A 35 2.79 19.26 -3.29
N HIS A 36 1.54 19.55 -2.93
CA HIS A 36 0.97 20.90 -3.05
C HIS A 36 1.74 21.93 -2.21
N LEU A 37 2.02 21.64 -0.93
CA LEU A 37 2.76 22.55 -0.04
C LEU A 37 4.19 22.81 -0.50
N LEU A 38 4.81 21.87 -1.21
CA LEU A 38 6.16 21.98 -1.76
C LEU A 38 6.17 22.54 -3.20
N GLY A 39 5.00 22.81 -3.79
CA GLY A 39 4.89 23.26 -5.19
C GLY A 39 5.36 22.22 -6.21
N PHE A 40 5.27 20.92 -5.84
CA PHE A 40 5.72 19.81 -6.68
C PHE A 40 4.50 19.09 -7.28
N GLU A 41 4.06 19.57 -8.43
CA GLU A 41 2.85 19.12 -9.14
C GLU A 41 3.12 18.93 -10.64
N GLY A 42 2.20 18.27 -11.34
CA GLY A 42 2.26 18.04 -12.78
C GLY A 42 2.76 16.66 -13.17
N ASP A 43 3.00 16.44 -14.47
CA ASP A 43 3.27 15.10 -15.02
C ASP A 43 4.57 14.46 -14.47
N THR A 44 5.61 15.28 -14.26
CA THR A 44 6.86 14.79 -13.64
C THR A 44 6.64 14.37 -12.21
N ALA A 45 5.80 15.09 -11.43
CA ALA A 45 5.46 14.75 -10.06
C ALA A 45 4.67 13.42 -10.01
N ASN A 46 3.70 13.23 -10.90
CA ASN A 46 2.94 11.99 -10.99
C ASN A 46 3.86 10.78 -11.27
N THR A 47 4.79 10.91 -12.22
CA THR A 47 5.75 9.84 -12.51
C THR A 47 6.73 9.62 -11.37
N PHE A 48 7.15 10.69 -10.70
CA PHE A 48 8.02 10.61 -9.54
C PHE A 48 7.35 9.82 -8.41
N GLU A 49 6.09 10.09 -8.08
CA GLU A 49 5.32 9.35 -7.07
C GLU A 49 5.27 7.85 -7.37
N VAL A 50 5.02 7.49 -8.63
CA VAL A 50 5.01 6.08 -9.07
C VAL A 50 6.38 5.42 -8.92
N VAL A 51 7.48 6.13 -9.21
CA VAL A 51 8.84 5.59 -9.09
C VAL A 51 9.25 5.43 -7.63
N ILE A 52 8.98 6.40 -6.76
CA ILE A 52 9.33 6.27 -5.33
C ILE A 52 8.52 5.18 -4.63
N GLN A 53 7.31 4.90 -5.11
CA GLN A 53 6.49 3.79 -4.69
C GLN A 53 7.20 2.44 -4.92
N LEU A 54 7.96 2.30 -6.03
CA LEU A 54 8.83 1.12 -6.24
C LEU A 54 9.91 0.98 -5.15
N GLY A 55 10.44 2.08 -4.63
CA GLY A 55 11.34 2.06 -3.50
C GLY A 55 10.70 1.41 -2.27
N SER A 56 9.47 1.83 -1.96
CA SER A 56 8.66 1.23 -0.88
C SER A 56 8.38 -0.25 -1.12
N ILE A 57 8.05 -0.65 -2.37
CA ILE A 57 7.83 -2.06 -2.73
C ILE A 57 9.10 -2.88 -2.57
N LEU A 58 10.25 -2.36 -2.98
CA LEU A 58 11.54 -3.04 -2.82
C LEU A 58 11.81 -3.37 -1.35
N ALA A 59 11.39 -2.52 -0.42
CA ALA A 59 11.49 -2.80 1.02
C ALA A 59 10.72 -4.08 1.41
N VAL A 60 9.51 -4.28 0.87
CA VAL A 60 8.76 -5.53 1.08
C VAL A 60 9.48 -6.71 0.46
N VAL A 61 9.98 -6.57 -0.77
CA VAL A 61 10.73 -7.64 -1.44
C VAL A 61 11.93 -8.06 -0.60
N VAL A 62 12.70 -7.11 -0.09
CA VAL A 62 13.88 -7.39 0.76
C VAL A 62 13.47 -8.01 2.09
N MET A 63 12.38 -7.55 2.72
CA MET A 63 11.93 -8.05 4.02
C MET A 63 11.32 -9.45 3.93
N PHE A 64 10.56 -9.73 2.87
CA PHE A 64 9.81 -10.97 2.67
C PHE A 64 10.36 -11.84 1.54
N TRP A 65 11.62 -11.64 1.11
CA TRP A 65 12.19 -12.30 -0.05
C TRP A 65 12.05 -13.84 -0.02
N ARG A 66 12.28 -14.47 1.15
CA ARG A 66 12.14 -15.94 1.28
C ARG A 66 10.70 -16.42 1.02
N ARG A 67 9.70 -15.64 1.47
CA ARG A 67 8.29 -15.95 1.20
C ARG A 67 7.94 -15.74 -0.27
N LEU A 68 8.39 -14.64 -0.86
CA LEU A 68 8.14 -14.33 -2.27
C LEU A 68 8.75 -15.39 -3.20
N PHE A 69 10.00 -15.78 -2.98
CA PHE A 69 10.62 -16.87 -3.74
C PHE A 69 9.96 -18.22 -3.45
N GLY A 70 9.52 -18.46 -2.20
CA GLY A 70 8.77 -19.65 -1.83
C GLY A 70 7.43 -19.79 -2.55
N LEU A 71 6.75 -18.68 -2.84
CA LEU A 71 5.52 -18.66 -3.67
C LEU A 71 5.79 -19.08 -5.12
N LEU A 72 7.00 -18.84 -5.62
CA LEU A 72 7.46 -19.28 -6.96
C LEU A 72 8.04 -20.70 -6.96
N GLY A 73 7.96 -21.42 -5.83
CA GLY A 73 8.50 -22.78 -5.67
C GLY A 73 9.99 -22.84 -5.37
N ILE A 74 10.68 -21.68 -5.21
CA ILE A 74 12.11 -21.63 -4.91
C ILE A 74 12.30 -21.51 -3.37
N HIS A 75 12.83 -22.57 -2.76
CA HIS A 75 12.99 -22.64 -1.31
C HIS A 75 14.44 -22.50 -0.90
N PHE A 76 14.76 -21.48 -0.09
CA PHE A 76 16.08 -21.26 0.49
C PHE A 76 16.09 -21.70 1.97
N GLY A 77 16.70 -22.85 2.26
CA GLY A 77 16.84 -23.41 3.59
C GLY A 77 15.63 -24.22 4.08
N LYS A 78 15.63 -24.61 5.36
CA LYS A 78 14.49 -25.31 5.97
C LYS A 78 13.25 -24.42 5.93
N PRO A 79 12.07 -24.97 5.56
CA PRO A 79 10.82 -24.23 5.65
C PRO A 79 10.67 -23.64 7.07
N PRO A 80 10.17 -22.41 7.23
CA PRO A 80 9.85 -21.89 8.55
C PRO A 80 8.88 -22.86 9.24
N ALA A 81 9.13 -23.13 10.54
CA ALA A 81 8.23 -23.95 11.34
C ALA A 81 6.81 -23.35 11.24
N HIS A 82 5.83 -24.19 10.99
CA HIS A 82 4.43 -23.79 10.92
C HIS A 82 3.99 -23.23 12.27
N GLU A 83 3.76 -21.94 12.36
CA GLU A 83 3.18 -21.28 13.55
C GLU A 83 1.65 -21.34 13.57
N GLY A 84 1.02 -22.12 12.67
CA GLY A 84 -0.42 -22.26 12.54
C GLY A 84 -0.91 -23.71 12.72
N GLN A 85 -2.13 -23.88 13.20
CA GLN A 85 -2.80 -25.19 13.36
C GLN A 85 -3.37 -25.73 12.04
N GLY A 86 -3.19 -25.01 10.90
CA GLY A 86 -3.70 -25.37 9.59
C GLY A 86 -2.72 -26.21 8.78
N SER A 87 -3.22 -27.18 8.02
CA SER A 87 -2.45 -28.01 7.08
C SER A 87 -2.11 -27.29 5.76
N GLY A 88 -2.37 -25.98 5.65
CA GLY A 88 -2.18 -25.17 4.47
C GLY A 88 -0.84 -24.43 4.46
N ARG A 89 -0.41 -24.05 3.28
CA ARG A 89 0.71 -23.13 3.06
C ARG A 89 0.25 -22.04 2.12
N LEU A 90 0.65 -20.79 2.39
CA LEU A 90 0.40 -19.71 1.44
C LEU A 90 0.97 -20.09 0.06
N SER A 91 0.16 -19.96 -0.98
CA SER A 91 0.52 -20.30 -2.36
C SER A 91 0.31 -19.12 -3.29
N LEU A 92 0.90 -19.19 -4.48
CA LEU A 92 0.70 -18.19 -5.53
C LEU A 92 -0.78 -18.00 -5.87
N ILE A 93 -1.61 -19.05 -5.74
CA ILE A 93 -3.06 -18.97 -5.98
C ILE A 93 -3.73 -17.97 -5.03
N HIS A 94 -3.33 -17.89 -3.75
CA HIS A 94 -3.87 -16.89 -2.82
C HIS A 94 -3.58 -15.47 -3.31
N ILE A 95 -2.35 -15.23 -3.79
CA ILE A 95 -1.95 -13.91 -4.33
C ILE A 95 -2.77 -13.59 -5.59
N LEU A 96 -2.90 -14.53 -6.53
CA LEU A 96 -3.69 -14.33 -7.75
C LEU A 96 -5.16 -14.05 -7.43
N LEU A 97 -5.77 -14.80 -6.51
CA LEU A 97 -7.15 -14.56 -6.08
C LEU A 97 -7.32 -13.19 -5.41
N GLY A 98 -6.33 -12.74 -4.66
CA GLY A 98 -6.32 -11.40 -4.06
C GLY A 98 -6.13 -10.27 -5.08
N MET A 99 -5.50 -10.54 -6.23
CA MET A 99 -5.26 -9.56 -7.29
C MET A 99 -6.43 -9.44 -8.27
N ILE A 100 -6.98 -10.56 -8.72
CA ILE A 100 -7.94 -10.62 -9.84
C ILE A 100 -9.08 -9.60 -9.72
N PRO A 101 -9.82 -9.48 -8.60
CA PRO A 101 -10.94 -8.55 -8.52
C PRO A 101 -10.52 -7.11 -8.81
N ALA A 102 -9.43 -6.63 -8.19
CA ALA A 102 -8.97 -5.26 -8.35
C ALA A 102 -8.36 -4.99 -9.74
N VAL A 103 -7.65 -5.97 -10.33
CA VAL A 103 -7.13 -5.86 -11.70
C VAL A 103 -8.28 -5.76 -12.70
N VAL A 104 -9.29 -6.62 -12.61
CA VAL A 104 -10.46 -6.60 -13.51
C VAL A 104 -11.21 -5.27 -13.38
N MET A 105 -11.51 -4.83 -12.15
CA MET A 105 -12.20 -3.56 -11.92
C MET A 105 -11.36 -2.36 -12.37
N GLY A 106 -10.04 -2.38 -12.13
CA GLY A 106 -9.14 -1.33 -12.56
C GLY A 106 -9.05 -1.18 -14.07
N LEU A 107 -9.08 -2.29 -14.82
CA LEU A 107 -9.08 -2.28 -16.29
C LEU A 107 -10.43 -1.79 -16.85
N ILE A 108 -11.55 -2.27 -16.28
CA ILE A 108 -12.91 -1.89 -16.75
C ILE A 108 -13.20 -0.41 -16.49
N PHE A 109 -12.81 0.10 -15.31
CA PHE A 109 -13.15 1.46 -14.85
C PHE A 109 -11.98 2.43 -14.89
N HIS A 110 -10.96 2.17 -15.70
CA HIS A 110 -9.72 2.95 -15.76
C HIS A 110 -9.96 4.47 -15.88
N ASP A 111 -10.79 4.90 -16.81
CA ASP A 111 -11.05 6.33 -17.05
C ASP A 111 -11.87 6.97 -15.92
N THR A 112 -12.82 6.21 -15.35
CA THR A 112 -13.59 6.65 -14.18
C THR A 112 -12.67 6.83 -12.98
N ILE A 113 -11.74 5.88 -12.73
CA ILE A 113 -10.78 5.96 -11.63
C ILE A 113 -9.89 7.20 -11.78
N LYS A 114 -9.42 7.50 -13.00
CA LYS A 114 -8.64 8.71 -13.25
C LYS A 114 -9.40 9.99 -12.91
N SER A 115 -10.68 10.06 -13.19
CA SER A 115 -11.50 11.25 -12.88
C SER A 115 -11.68 11.48 -11.37
N LEU A 116 -11.43 10.44 -10.55
CA LEU A 116 -11.49 10.53 -9.08
C LEU A 116 -10.22 11.10 -8.44
N PHE A 117 -9.12 11.30 -9.21
CA PHE A 117 -7.89 11.88 -8.70
C PHE A 117 -8.04 13.40 -8.52
N ASN A 118 -8.74 13.81 -7.47
CA ASN A 118 -8.86 15.21 -7.06
C ASN A 118 -9.00 15.29 -5.53
N PRO A 119 -8.65 16.44 -4.90
CA PRO A 119 -8.63 16.59 -3.44
C PRO A 119 -9.95 16.25 -2.75
N VAL A 120 -11.10 16.60 -3.36
CA VAL A 120 -12.43 16.31 -2.80
C VAL A 120 -12.65 14.80 -2.66
N ASN A 121 -12.41 14.05 -3.73
CA ASN A 121 -12.58 12.61 -3.72
C ASN A 121 -11.61 11.91 -2.77
N VAL A 122 -10.36 12.38 -2.70
CA VAL A 122 -9.35 11.87 -1.75
C VAL A 122 -9.79 12.10 -0.30
N MET A 123 -10.34 13.27 0.01
CA MET A 123 -10.87 13.58 1.33
C MET A 123 -12.00 12.61 1.73
N TYR A 124 -12.98 12.39 0.85
CA TYR A 124 -14.07 11.44 1.11
C TYR A 124 -13.56 10.01 1.24
N ALA A 125 -12.62 9.60 0.40
CA ALA A 125 -12.02 8.26 0.47
C ALA A 125 -11.25 8.04 1.79
N LEU A 126 -10.56 9.05 2.29
CA LEU A 126 -9.92 9.02 3.61
C LEU A 126 -10.96 8.77 4.73
N ILE A 127 -12.07 9.49 4.69
CA ILE A 127 -13.15 9.36 5.69
C ILE A 127 -13.79 7.97 5.62
N VAL A 128 -14.25 7.56 4.44
CA VAL A 128 -14.93 6.27 4.25
C VAL A 128 -14.01 5.11 4.60
N GLY A 129 -12.75 5.16 4.19
CA GLY A 129 -11.78 4.13 4.55
C GLY A 129 -11.41 4.14 6.04
N GLY A 130 -11.45 5.29 6.72
CA GLY A 130 -11.32 5.38 8.18
C GLY A 130 -12.51 4.72 8.89
N VAL A 131 -13.73 4.96 8.42
CA VAL A 131 -14.94 4.30 8.93
C VAL A 131 -14.87 2.78 8.72
N LEU A 132 -14.44 2.33 7.53
CA LEU A 132 -14.26 0.89 7.26
C LEU A 132 -13.25 0.26 8.22
N LEU A 133 -12.14 0.94 8.50
CA LEU A 133 -11.11 0.43 9.40
C LEU A 133 -11.61 0.29 10.85
N ILE A 134 -12.42 1.24 11.32
CA ILE A 134 -13.11 1.15 12.63
C ILE A 134 -14.10 -0.01 12.61
N ALA A 135 -14.94 -0.10 11.57
CA ALA A 135 -15.92 -1.16 11.44
C ALA A 135 -15.25 -2.55 11.45
N ALA A 136 -14.16 -2.71 10.71
CA ALA A 136 -13.39 -3.95 10.69
C ALA A 136 -12.81 -4.29 12.07
N GLU A 137 -12.32 -3.30 12.81
CA GLU A 137 -11.78 -3.51 14.16
C GLU A 137 -12.85 -3.94 15.16
N VAL A 138 -14.05 -3.37 15.06
CA VAL A 138 -15.16 -3.65 15.99
C VAL A 138 -15.89 -4.95 15.63
N LEU A 139 -16.12 -5.21 14.34
CA LEU A 139 -16.93 -6.33 13.85
C LEU A 139 -16.16 -7.62 13.60
N LYS A 140 -14.82 -7.57 13.63
CA LYS A 140 -14.01 -8.79 13.43
C LYS A 140 -14.35 -9.87 14.46
N PRO A 141 -14.25 -11.16 14.10
CA PRO A 141 -14.42 -12.25 15.05
C PRO A 141 -13.49 -12.12 16.26
N LYS A 142 -13.99 -12.41 17.46
CA LYS A 142 -13.19 -12.35 18.70
C LYS A 142 -11.97 -13.28 18.66
N GLN A 143 -12.13 -14.45 18.04
CA GLN A 143 -11.04 -15.37 17.78
C GLN A 143 -10.78 -15.44 16.28
N PRO A 144 -9.56 -15.17 15.81
CA PRO A 144 -9.24 -15.28 14.39
C PRO A 144 -9.29 -16.76 13.95
N ARG A 145 -9.82 -16.97 12.73
CA ARG A 145 -9.85 -18.28 12.07
C ARG A 145 -8.51 -18.61 11.39
N ALA A 146 -7.81 -17.59 10.92
CA ALA A 146 -6.47 -17.65 10.38
C ALA A 146 -5.56 -16.79 11.26
N VAL A 147 -4.73 -17.41 12.09
CA VAL A 147 -3.79 -16.74 13.00
C VAL A 147 -2.54 -16.31 12.24
N GLY A 148 -1.97 -17.21 11.45
CA GLY A 148 -0.86 -16.95 10.56
C GLY A 148 -1.31 -16.79 9.09
N ILE A 149 -0.42 -16.27 8.27
CA ILE A 149 -0.70 -16.11 6.83
C ILE A 149 -0.85 -17.47 6.11
N ASP A 150 -0.19 -18.50 6.62
CA ASP A 150 -0.25 -19.87 6.08
C ASP A 150 -1.58 -20.58 6.42
N ASP A 151 -2.37 -20.05 7.36
CA ASP A 151 -3.71 -20.56 7.70
C ASP A 151 -4.81 -19.99 6.81
N MET A 152 -4.47 -19.07 5.91
CA MET A 152 -5.46 -18.40 5.06
C MET A 152 -6.04 -19.34 4.01
N THR A 153 -7.36 -19.24 3.82
CA THR A 153 -8.09 -19.96 2.79
C THR A 153 -8.16 -19.16 1.49
N TYR A 154 -8.35 -19.84 0.37
CA TYR A 154 -8.59 -19.19 -0.94
C TYR A 154 -9.79 -18.23 -0.91
N ARG A 155 -10.85 -18.58 -0.18
CA ARG A 155 -12.02 -17.71 0.01
C ARG A 155 -11.63 -16.39 0.69
N GLN A 156 -10.82 -16.45 1.76
CA GLN A 156 -10.34 -15.25 2.45
C GLN A 156 -9.50 -14.38 1.52
N ALA A 157 -8.58 -14.96 0.77
CA ALA A 157 -7.75 -14.25 -0.20
C ALA A 157 -8.60 -13.56 -1.28
N PHE A 158 -9.59 -14.24 -1.85
CA PHE A 158 -10.50 -13.67 -2.86
C PHE A 158 -11.32 -12.51 -2.29
N VAL A 159 -11.90 -12.66 -1.09
CA VAL A 159 -12.66 -11.57 -0.45
C VAL A 159 -11.78 -10.37 -0.14
N ILE A 160 -10.53 -10.59 0.31
CA ILE A 160 -9.55 -9.49 0.46
C ILE A 160 -9.33 -8.78 -0.88
N GLY A 161 -9.26 -9.53 -1.98
CA GLY A 161 -9.19 -8.97 -3.34
C GLY A 161 -10.42 -8.12 -3.71
N CYS A 162 -11.63 -8.54 -3.31
CA CYS A 162 -12.84 -7.74 -3.48
C CYS A 162 -12.77 -6.43 -2.65
N PHE A 163 -12.29 -6.48 -1.41
CA PHE A 163 -12.05 -5.27 -0.62
C PHE A 163 -10.98 -4.38 -1.25
N GLN A 164 -9.97 -4.95 -1.90
CA GLN A 164 -8.95 -4.19 -2.61
C GLN A 164 -9.53 -3.32 -3.73
N CYS A 165 -10.68 -3.67 -4.32
CA CYS A 165 -11.36 -2.82 -5.30
C CYS A 165 -11.72 -1.43 -4.73
N LEU A 166 -11.97 -1.31 -3.43
CA LEU A 166 -12.21 -0.02 -2.78
C LEU A 166 -10.99 0.89 -2.85
N ALA A 167 -9.79 0.32 -2.92
CA ALA A 167 -8.55 1.08 -3.03
C ALA A 167 -8.30 1.66 -4.43
N LEU A 168 -9.12 1.31 -5.43
CA LEU A 168 -9.15 1.99 -6.73
C LEU A 168 -9.69 3.42 -6.60
N TRP A 169 -10.39 3.72 -5.53
CA TRP A 169 -10.75 5.08 -5.17
C TRP A 169 -9.53 5.77 -4.52
N PRO A 170 -8.94 6.81 -5.18
CA PRO A 170 -7.75 7.48 -4.67
C PRO A 170 -7.98 8.04 -3.27
N GLY A 171 -7.02 7.81 -2.38
CA GLY A 171 -7.16 8.19 -0.97
C GLY A 171 -7.75 7.11 -0.05
N PHE A 172 -8.33 6.03 -0.59
CA PHE A 172 -8.94 4.98 0.23
C PHE A 172 -7.92 4.16 1.02
N SER A 173 -6.70 4.04 0.56
CA SER A 173 -5.62 3.18 1.07
C SER A 173 -5.79 1.69 0.73
N ARG A 174 -4.87 1.17 -0.07
CA ARG A 174 -4.83 -0.26 -0.42
C ARG A 174 -4.65 -1.14 0.82
N SER A 175 -3.68 -0.79 1.67
CA SER A 175 -3.44 -1.50 2.93
C SER A 175 -4.65 -1.42 3.86
N GLY A 176 -5.30 -0.25 3.97
CA GLY A 176 -6.52 -0.09 4.75
C GLY A 176 -7.67 -0.98 4.29
N ALA A 177 -7.90 -1.07 2.98
CA ALA A 177 -8.94 -1.89 2.39
C ALA A 177 -8.68 -3.40 2.60
N THR A 178 -7.49 -3.87 2.23
CA THR A 178 -7.13 -5.30 2.31
C THR A 178 -7.03 -5.81 3.73
N ILE A 179 -6.46 -5.03 4.65
CA ILE A 179 -6.40 -5.37 6.08
C ILE A 179 -7.81 -5.44 6.67
N SER A 180 -8.66 -4.46 6.38
CA SER A 180 -10.06 -4.46 6.86
C SER A 180 -10.81 -5.69 6.36
N GLY A 181 -10.71 -6.00 5.06
CA GLY A 181 -11.31 -7.20 4.47
C GLY A 181 -10.82 -8.49 5.12
N GLY A 182 -9.51 -8.60 5.36
CA GLY A 182 -8.92 -9.75 6.04
C GLY A 182 -9.46 -9.92 7.47
N MET A 183 -9.49 -8.85 8.25
CA MET A 183 -9.99 -8.87 9.62
C MET A 183 -11.47 -9.26 9.70
N LEU A 184 -12.31 -8.72 8.82
CA LEU A 184 -13.73 -9.08 8.73
C LEU A 184 -13.94 -10.56 8.38
N MET A 185 -13.03 -11.14 7.59
CA MET A 185 -13.03 -12.57 7.26
C MET A 185 -12.40 -13.46 8.35
N GLY A 186 -12.01 -12.87 9.48
CA GLY A 186 -11.43 -13.60 10.60
C GLY A 186 -9.94 -13.91 10.43
N VAL A 187 -9.23 -13.19 9.59
CA VAL A 187 -7.75 -13.22 9.56
C VAL A 187 -7.22 -12.33 10.69
N SER A 188 -6.16 -12.74 11.38
CA SER A 188 -5.55 -11.93 12.42
C SER A 188 -5.01 -10.62 11.86
N ARG A 189 -4.89 -9.57 12.70
CA ARG A 189 -4.32 -8.27 12.28
C ARG A 189 -2.96 -8.45 11.60
N TYR A 190 -2.10 -9.27 12.21
CA TYR A 190 -0.75 -9.52 11.71
C TYR A 190 -0.77 -10.22 10.34
N ALA A 191 -1.51 -11.33 10.21
CA ALA A 191 -1.59 -12.09 8.96
C ALA A 191 -2.27 -11.29 7.84
N ALA A 192 -3.30 -10.50 8.14
CA ALA A 192 -3.94 -9.61 7.18
C ALA A 192 -2.98 -8.53 6.66
N SER A 193 -2.15 -7.95 7.55
CA SER A 193 -1.14 -6.97 7.17
C SER A 193 -0.01 -7.60 6.35
N GLU A 194 0.49 -8.76 6.76
CA GLU A 194 1.52 -9.49 6.02
C GLU A 194 1.05 -9.88 4.62
N PHE A 195 -0.19 -10.39 4.50
CA PHE A 195 -0.80 -10.70 3.20
C PHE A 195 -0.97 -9.47 2.33
N SER A 196 -1.46 -8.35 2.90
CA SER A 196 -1.57 -7.08 2.21
C SER A 196 -0.24 -6.62 1.61
N PHE A 197 0.87 -6.77 2.34
CA PHE A 197 2.20 -6.39 1.86
C PHE A 197 2.68 -7.29 0.73
N LEU A 198 2.52 -8.60 0.85
CA LEU A 198 2.88 -9.54 -0.22
C LEU A 198 2.04 -9.30 -1.48
N LEU A 199 0.76 -9.00 -1.32
CA LEU A 199 -0.16 -8.69 -2.42
C LEU A 199 0.23 -7.38 -3.13
N ALA A 200 0.81 -6.42 -2.41
CA ALA A 200 1.29 -5.16 -2.97
C ALA A 200 2.36 -5.35 -4.03
N VAL A 201 3.28 -6.30 -3.83
CA VAL A 201 4.45 -6.48 -4.71
C VAL A 201 4.03 -6.67 -6.17
N PRO A 202 3.28 -7.71 -6.56
CA PRO A 202 2.91 -7.88 -7.96
C PRO A 202 1.93 -6.81 -8.46
N MET A 203 1.01 -6.32 -7.61
CA MET A 203 0.03 -5.31 -8.00
C MET A 203 0.70 -3.99 -8.39
N MET A 204 1.57 -3.48 -7.54
CA MET A 204 2.19 -2.18 -7.74
C MET A 204 3.32 -2.24 -8.75
N MET A 205 4.09 -3.34 -8.81
CA MET A 205 5.06 -3.55 -9.89
C MET A 205 4.38 -3.51 -11.26
N GLY A 206 3.24 -4.18 -11.41
CA GLY A 206 2.48 -4.17 -12.66
C GLY A 206 1.99 -2.77 -13.04
N ALA A 207 1.43 -2.03 -12.09
CA ALA A 207 0.97 -0.65 -12.30
C ALA A 207 2.14 0.27 -12.70
N THR A 208 3.25 0.21 -11.94
CA THR A 208 4.42 1.07 -12.20
C THR A 208 5.08 0.79 -13.54
N VAL A 209 5.24 -0.47 -13.93
CA VAL A 209 5.80 -0.80 -15.26
C VAL A 209 4.96 -0.16 -16.37
N LEU A 210 3.63 -0.20 -16.23
CA LEU A 210 2.72 0.39 -17.20
C LEU A 210 2.84 1.92 -17.23
N ASP A 211 2.90 2.57 -16.06
CA ASP A 211 2.97 4.03 -15.95
C ASP A 211 4.33 4.57 -16.42
N VAL A 212 5.44 3.94 -16.01
CA VAL A 212 6.78 4.32 -16.48
C VAL A 212 6.90 4.15 -18.00
N TYR A 213 6.36 3.07 -18.56
CA TYR A 213 6.35 2.86 -20.01
C TYR A 213 5.64 4.01 -20.75
N LYS A 214 4.51 4.49 -20.23
CA LYS A 214 3.77 5.62 -20.80
C LYS A 214 4.50 6.95 -20.62
N SER A 215 5.33 7.10 -19.59
CA SER A 215 6.01 8.34 -19.21
C SER A 215 7.40 8.52 -19.82
N ILE A 216 7.97 7.49 -20.47
CA ILE A 216 9.33 7.52 -21.05
C ILE A 216 9.54 8.72 -21.98
N GLY A 217 8.49 9.18 -22.68
CA GLY A 217 8.59 10.24 -23.69
C GLY A 217 8.88 11.64 -23.13
N PHE A 218 8.65 11.92 -21.86
CA PHE A 218 8.86 13.24 -21.25
C PHE A 218 9.87 13.25 -20.09
N LEU A 219 10.40 12.09 -19.70
CA LEU A 219 11.44 12.01 -18.68
C LEU A 219 12.81 12.46 -19.23
N ASN A 220 13.50 13.31 -18.46
CA ASN A 220 14.82 13.81 -18.82
C ASN A 220 15.91 13.17 -17.95
N MET A 221 17.10 12.99 -18.50
CA MET A 221 18.26 12.51 -17.75
C MET A 221 18.63 13.42 -16.58
N GLY A 222 18.24 14.71 -16.64
CA GLY A 222 18.43 15.67 -15.54
C GLY A 222 17.60 15.35 -14.29
N ASP A 223 16.50 14.59 -14.43
CA ASP A 223 15.60 14.25 -13.34
C ASP A 223 16.08 13.00 -12.56
N VAL A 224 16.98 12.20 -13.14
CA VAL A 224 17.48 10.95 -12.54
C VAL A 224 18.00 11.12 -11.10
N PRO A 225 18.78 12.15 -10.74
CA PRO A 225 19.23 12.32 -9.36
C PRO A 225 18.07 12.51 -8.37
N MET A 226 17.04 13.28 -8.77
CA MET A 226 15.83 13.50 -7.96
C MET A 226 15.07 12.19 -7.73
N PHE A 227 14.85 11.42 -8.79
CA PHE A 227 14.19 10.11 -8.71
C PHE A 227 14.98 9.12 -7.85
N ALA A 228 16.31 9.10 -7.99
CA ALA A 228 17.18 8.23 -7.18
C ALA A 228 17.12 8.57 -5.68
N VAL A 229 17.17 9.85 -5.32
CA VAL A 229 17.05 10.30 -3.93
C VAL A 229 15.69 9.90 -3.34
N GLY A 230 14.60 10.21 -4.02
CA GLY A 230 13.26 9.86 -3.56
C GLY A 230 13.07 8.35 -3.40
N PHE A 231 13.52 7.56 -4.38
CA PHE A 231 13.48 6.10 -4.35
C PHE A 231 14.25 5.51 -3.16
N VAL A 232 15.49 5.96 -2.94
CA VAL A 232 16.33 5.46 -1.83
C VAL A 232 15.73 5.84 -0.48
N MET A 233 15.23 7.06 -0.34
CA MET A 233 14.56 7.51 0.89
C MET A 233 13.29 6.71 1.15
N ALA A 234 12.43 6.50 0.14
CA ALA A 234 11.23 5.68 0.27
C ALA A 234 11.57 4.23 0.68
N PHE A 235 12.59 3.64 0.07
CA PHE A 235 13.07 2.29 0.41
C PHE A 235 13.53 2.18 1.87
N ILE A 236 14.43 3.06 2.31
CA ILE A 236 14.99 3.00 3.68
C ILE A 236 13.89 3.22 4.72
N VAL A 237 13.05 4.23 4.50
CA VAL A 237 11.98 4.58 5.42
C VAL A 237 10.90 3.49 5.45
N ALA A 238 10.55 2.92 4.31
CA ALA A 238 9.59 1.80 4.23
C ALA A 238 10.09 0.56 5.00
N LEU A 239 11.39 0.21 4.93
CA LEU A 239 11.96 -0.88 5.72
C LEU A 239 11.71 -0.68 7.22
N ILE A 240 11.96 0.53 7.72
CA ILE A 240 11.76 0.89 9.12
C ILE A 240 10.27 0.88 9.46
N ALA A 241 9.44 1.50 8.61
CA ALA A 241 8.01 1.61 8.80
C ALA A 241 7.32 0.24 8.86
N ILE A 242 7.60 -0.66 7.92
CA ILE A 242 7.03 -2.01 7.89
C ILE A 242 7.39 -2.79 9.15
N LYS A 243 8.67 -2.79 9.53
CA LYS A 243 9.15 -3.50 10.72
C LYS A 243 8.46 -2.98 11.98
N THR A 244 8.42 -1.66 12.15
CA THR A 244 7.80 -1.00 13.31
C THR A 244 6.30 -1.23 13.34
N PHE A 245 5.63 -1.09 12.20
CA PHE A 245 4.19 -1.30 12.07
C PHE A 245 3.77 -2.72 12.43
N LEU A 246 4.46 -3.75 11.90
CA LEU A 246 4.16 -5.14 12.23
C LEU A 246 4.36 -5.47 13.73
N GLN A 247 5.29 -4.80 14.40
CA GLN A 247 5.44 -4.92 15.85
C GLN A 247 4.31 -4.21 16.60
N LEU A 248 3.95 -3.02 16.14
CA LEU A 248 2.96 -2.15 16.77
C LEU A 248 1.55 -2.77 16.75
N ILE A 249 1.11 -3.34 15.62
CA ILE A 249 -0.23 -3.93 15.47
C ILE A 249 -0.47 -5.20 16.30
N LYS A 250 0.60 -5.78 16.84
CA LYS A 250 0.47 -6.88 17.84
C LYS A 250 -0.08 -6.36 19.17
N ARG A 251 0.07 -5.07 19.47
CA ARG A 251 -0.25 -4.46 20.76
C ARG A 251 -1.42 -3.46 20.69
N ILE A 252 -1.59 -2.78 19.56
CA ILE A 252 -2.63 -1.76 19.40
C ILE A 252 -3.68 -2.16 18.36
N SER A 253 -4.86 -1.52 18.44
CA SER A 253 -5.92 -1.64 17.43
C SER A 253 -5.64 -0.74 16.23
N PHE A 254 -6.45 -0.86 15.18
CA PHE A 254 -6.39 0.05 14.02
C PHE A 254 -7.16 1.36 14.22
N ILE A 255 -7.86 1.54 15.33
CA ILE A 255 -8.62 2.76 15.64
C ILE A 255 -7.74 4.03 15.59
N PRO A 256 -6.52 4.08 16.18
CA PRO A 256 -5.66 5.26 16.06
C PRO A 256 -5.34 5.65 14.61
N PHE A 257 -5.15 4.66 13.72
CA PHE A 257 -4.91 4.92 12.29
C PHE A 257 -6.15 5.49 11.60
N ALA A 258 -7.35 5.02 11.98
CA ALA A 258 -8.59 5.57 11.45
C ALA A 258 -8.81 7.02 11.91
N ILE A 259 -8.54 7.33 13.18
CA ILE A 259 -8.61 8.71 13.70
C ILE A 259 -7.62 9.60 12.96
N TYR A 260 -6.39 9.12 12.76
CA TYR A 260 -5.38 9.85 11.99
C TYR A 260 -5.85 10.15 10.55
N ARG A 261 -6.53 9.21 9.88
CA ARG A 261 -7.12 9.45 8.54
C ARG A 261 -8.13 10.59 8.54
N PHE A 262 -8.94 10.74 9.59
CA PHE A 262 -9.88 11.86 9.71
C PHE A 262 -9.13 13.19 9.87
N ILE A 263 -8.02 13.20 10.60
CA ILE A 263 -7.15 14.39 10.72
C ILE A 263 -6.54 14.73 9.34
N VAL A 264 -6.06 13.74 8.59
CA VAL A 264 -5.53 13.96 7.23
C VAL A 264 -6.63 14.46 6.30
N ALA A 265 -7.87 13.94 6.39
CA ALA A 265 -9.00 14.44 5.60
C ALA A 265 -9.31 15.91 5.94
N ALA A 266 -9.28 16.28 7.22
CA ALA A 266 -9.42 17.68 7.62
C ALA A 266 -8.27 18.56 7.10
N ALA A 267 -7.04 18.05 7.09
CA ALA A 267 -5.90 18.75 6.51
C ALA A 267 -6.06 18.96 4.99
N VAL A 268 -6.55 17.96 4.25
CA VAL A 268 -6.90 18.13 2.81
C VAL A 268 -7.92 19.25 2.64
N TYR A 269 -8.96 19.29 3.48
CA TYR A 269 -9.97 20.35 3.42
C TYR A 269 -9.34 21.74 3.63
N VAL A 270 -8.52 21.91 4.66
CA VAL A 270 -7.88 23.22 4.98
C VAL A 270 -6.88 23.67 3.92
N VAL A 271 -6.17 22.74 3.28
CA VAL A 271 -5.14 23.06 2.27
C VAL A 271 -5.74 23.43 0.92
N PHE A 272 -6.87 22.82 0.54
CA PHE A 272 -7.44 22.97 -0.82
C PHE A 272 -8.73 23.77 -0.89
N PHE A 273 -9.35 24.10 0.26
CA PHE A 273 -10.64 24.83 0.34
C PHE A 273 -10.63 25.92 1.39
#